data_d9d78f46a28843f947a1e8cf1d75f9a9
#
_entry.id   d9d78f46a28843f947a1e8cf1d75f9a9
#
_cell.length_a   1.000
_cell.length_b   1.000
_cell.length_c   1.000
_cell.angle_alpha   90.00
_cell.angle_beta   90.00
_cell.angle_gamma   90.00
#
_symmetry.space_group_name_H-M   'P 1'
#
loop_
_entity.id
_entity.type
_entity.pdbx_description
1 polymer ?
#
loop_
_entity_poly.entity_id
_entity_poly.type
_entity_poly.pdbx_seq_one_letter_code
_entity_poly.pdbx_strand_id
1 'polypeptide(L)'
;MDPPITITQLTNAFGLGLKRDYVSWDELGYQSKLAAIASEDQLFAEHIGFDFDAIEKSLRPKKKKSRIPLGGGASTITQQTAKNVFLWQGGKYDKYIRKIPEVYFTFLIEWVWGKKRILEVYLNVIETGPGCFGMEAAAQHYFNKSEKSLTPAQAAMIVAGFPNPKKFTASPMSKRVSWRYPQILKQMSNIDTDEDIYTLLHKK
;
A
#
# COMPACT_ATOMS: atom_id res chain seq x y z
N MET A 1 -17.14 9.57 1.51
CA MET A 1 -16.55 10.65 2.35
C MET A 1 -15.05 10.44 2.33
N ASP A 2 -14.30 11.45 1.90
CA ASP A 2 -12.84 11.36 1.82
C ASP A 2 -12.23 11.28 3.22
N PRO A 3 -11.15 10.49 3.41
CA PRO A 3 -10.49 10.44 4.69
C PRO A 3 -9.94 11.84 5.04
N PRO A 4 -10.04 12.24 6.31
CA PRO A 4 -9.47 13.51 6.74
C PRO A 4 -7.96 13.51 6.54
N ILE A 5 -7.33 14.69 6.66
CA ILE A 5 -5.88 14.78 6.65
C ILE A 5 -5.29 13.89 7.75
N THR A 6 -4.36 13.02 7.40
CA THR A 6 -3.71 12.13 8.37
C THR A 6 -2.60 12.87 9.13
N ILE A 7 -2.21 12.36 10.31
CA ILE A 7 -1.11 12.94 11.10
C ILE A 7 0.18 12.99 10.27
N THR A 8 0.44 11.93 9.49
CA THR A 8 1.60 11.87 8.60
C THR A 8 1.56 12.94 7.50
N GLN A 9 0.41 13.14 6.88
CA GLN A 9 0.21 14.19 5.88
C GLN A 9 0.40 15.57 6.47
N LEU A 10 -0.17 15.81 7.66
CA LEU A 10 -0.05 17.08 8.36
C LEU A 10 1.41 17.41 8.71
N THR A 11 2.16 16.43 9.24
CA THR A 11 3.59 16.64 9.56
C THR A 11 4.44 16.89 8.31
N ASN A 12 4.14 16.25 7.18
CA ASN A 12 4.84 16.52 5.92
C ASN A 12 4.49 17.89 5.33
N ALA A 13 3.27 18.38 5.51
CA ALA A 13 2.85 19.69 5.00
C ALA A 13 3.72 20.83 5.49
N PHE A 14 4.25 20.75 6.72
CA PHE A 14 5.14 21.76 7.30
C PHE A 14 6.61 21.68 6.82
N GLY A 15 7.04 20.59 6.18
CA GLY A 15 8.44 20.41 5.80
C GLY A 15 8.66 20.11 4.31
N LEU A 16 7.97 19.13 3.77
CA LEU A 16 8.15 18.62 2.41
C LEU A 16 7.06 19.10 1.43
N GLY A 17 6.08 19.84 1.92
CA GLY A 17 4.85 20.14 1.19
C GLY A 17 3.85 18.98 1.24
N LEU A 18 2.65 19.21 0.71
CA LEU A 18 1.58 18.22 0.67
C LEU A 18 0.97 18.20 -0.72
N LYS A 19 1.28 17.14 -1.48
CA LYS A 19 0.61 16.80 -2.73
C LYS A 19 -0.30 15.62 -2.46
N ARG A 20 -1.60 15.83 -2.53
CA ARG A 20 -2.60 14.78 -2.39
C ARG A 20 -3.78 15.10 -3.29
N ASP A 21 -4.32 14.06 -3.91
CA ASP A 21 -5.54 14.15 -4.69
C ASP A 21 -6.31 12.85 -4.43
N TYR A 22 -7.52 12.98 -3.85
CA TYR A 22 -8.33 11.84 -3.51
C TYR A 22 -9.26 11.49 -4.65
N VAL A 23 -9.27 10.22 -4.99
CA VAL A 23 -10.13 9.64 -6.01
C VAL A 23 -11.00 8.53 -5.41
N SER A 24 -12.24 8.45 -5.85
CA SER A 24 -13.18 7.43 -5.42
C SER A 24 -12.79 6.04 -5.94
N TRP A 25 -13.44 4.99 -5.41
CA TRP A 25 -13.23 3.62 -5.87
C TRP A 25 -13.39 3.45 -7.39
N ASP A 26 -14.37 4.12 -8.00
CA ASP A 26 -14.65 4.02 -9.43
C ASP A 26 -13.67 4.81 -10.32
N GLU A 27 -13.01 5.79 -9.72
CA GLU A 27 -11.95 6.57 -10.36
C GLU A 27 -10.59 5.89 -10.24
N LEU A 28 -10.37 5.09 -9.20
CA LEU A 28 -9.16 4.29 -9.04
C LEU A 28 -9.04 3.23 -10.14
N GLY A 29 -7.91 3.26 -10.85
CA GLY A 29 -7.61 2.32 -11.93
C GLY A 29 -7.41 0.89 -11.41
N TYR A 30 -7.82 -0.06 -12.24
CA TYR A 30 -7.64 -1.49 -11.96
C TYR A 30 -6.19 -1.86 -11.66
N GLN A 31 -5.25 -1.29 -12.45
CA GLN A 31 -3.83 -1.62 -12.36
C GLN A 31 -3.21 -1.24 -11.00
N SER A 32 -3.63 -0.13 -10.43
CA SER A 32 -3.13 0.31 -9.11
C SER A 32 -3.66 -0.56 -7.99
N LYS A 33 -4.93 -0.92 -8.03
CA LYS A 33 -5.56 -1.85 -7.08
C LYS A 33 -4.85 -3.20 -7.09
N LEU A 34 -4.69 -3.78 -8.29
CA LEU A 34 -4.03 -5.07 -8.48
C LEU A 34 -2.55 -5.03 -8.07
N ALA A 35 -1.81 -3.96 -8.43
CA ALA A 35 -0.40 -3.82 -8.08
C ALA A 35 -0.19 -3.74 -6.55
N ALA A 36 -1.06 -3.02 -5.85
CA ALA A 36 -0.98 -2.91 -4.39
C ALA A 36 -1.22 -4.27 -3.71
N ILE A 37 -2.27 -4.99 -4.11
CA ILE A 37 -2.56 -6.34 -3.61
C ILE A 37 -1.39 -7.28 -3.92
N ALA A 38 -0.93 -7.31 -5.16
CA ALA A 38 0.17 -8.17 -5.61
C ALA A 38 1.49 -7.93 -4.86
N SER A 39 1.77 -6.68 -4.48
CA SER A 39 3.02 -6.31 -3.82
C SER A 39 2.98 -6.45 -2.31
N GLU A 40 1.87 -6.04 -1.69
CA GLU A 40 1.79 -5.83 -0.24
C GLU A 40 1.05 -6.96 0.47
N ASP A 41 0.00 -7.54 -0.16
CA ASP A 41 -0.93 -8.40 0.55
C ASP A 41 -1.74 -9.28 -0.42
N GLN A 42 -1.15 -10.39 -0.89
CA GLN A 42 -1.77 -11.23 -1.92
C GLN A 42 -3.03 -11.96 -1.42
N LEU A 43 -3.18 -12.13 -0.10
CA LEU A 43 -4.35 -12.76 0.54
C LEU A 43 -5.34 -11.70 1.06
N PHE A 44 -5.25 -10.44 0.59
CA PHE A 44 -6.05 -9.33 1.08
C PHE A 44 -7.56 -9.61 1.04
N ALA A 45 -8.04 -10.30 0.02
CA ALA A 45 -9.45 -10.62 -0.15
C ALA A 45 -9.95 -11.70 0.84
N GLU A 46 -9.05 -12.54 1.38
CA GLU A 46 -9.39 -13.73 2.15
C GLU A 46 -9.36 -13.50 3.67
N HIS A 47 -8.35 -12.79 4.20
CA HIS A 47 -8.18 -12.64 5.63
C HIS A 47 -8.96 -11.48 6.25
N ILE A 48 -9.18 -11.51 7.55
CA ILE A 48 -9.84 -10.46 8.33
C ILE A 48 -8.78 -9.59 9.02
N GLY A 49 -8.12 -8.74 8.25
CA GLY A 49 -7.17 -7.75 8.72
C GLY A 49 -5.77 -8.26 9.04
N PHE A 50 -5.59 -9.56 9.30
CA PHE A 50 -4.32 -10.17 9.70
C PHE A 50 -4.02 -11.42 8.89
N ASP A 51 -2.83 -11.50 8.31
CA ASP A 51 -2.27 -12.73 7.75
C ASP A 51 -1.47 -13.46 8.85
N PHE A 52 -2.15 -14.37 9.55
CA PHE A 52 -1.55 -15.13 10.64
C PHE A 52 -0.43 -16.05 10.15
N ASP A 53 -0.50 -16.58 8.94
CA ASP A 53 0.54 -17.42 8.35
C ASP A 53 1.81 -16.60 8.07
N ALA A 54 1.67 -15.39 7.53
CA ALA A 54 2.79 -14.48 7.33
C ALA A 54 3.41 -14.05 8.67
N ILE A 55 2.59 -13.79 9.69
CA ILE A 55 3.07 -13.47 11.05
C ILE A 55 3.87 -14.65 11.62
N GLU A 56 3.35 -15.87 11.59
CA GLU A 56 4.05 -17.06 12.06
C GLU A 56 5.38 -17.27 11.31
N LYS A 57 5.36 -17.17 9.97
CA LYS A 57 6.58 -17.27 9.15
C LYS A 57 7.61 -16.19 9.51
N SER A 58 7.17 -14.99 9.89
CA SER A 58 8.06 -13.90 10.28
C SER A 58 8.75 -14.11 11.64
N LEU A 59 8.11 -14.87 12.54
CA LEU A 59 8.61 -15.20 13.87
C LEU A 59 9.59 -16.38 13.86
N ARG A 60 9.59 -17.21 12.83
CA ARG A 60 10.52 -18.34 12.72
C ARG A 60 11.96 -17.84 12.58
N PRO A 61 12.94 -18.44 13.30
CA PRO A 61 14.35 -18.05 13.20
C PRO A 61 14.82 -18.18 11.74
N LYS A 62 15.29 -17.07 11.18
CA LYS A 62 15.82 -17.06 9.81
C LYS A 62 17.11 -17.86 9.77
N LYS A 63 17.11 -19.01 9.10
CA LYS A 63 18.36 -19.68 8.71
C LYS A 63 19.17 -18.69 7.86
N LYS A 64 20.43 -18.43 8.23
CA LYS A 64 21.36 -17.55 7.52
C LYS A 64 21.27 -17.82 6.02
N LYS A 65 20.90 -16.80 5.21
CA LYS A 65 20.77 -16.81 3.74
C LYS A 65 19.38 -17.04 3.12
N SER A 66 18.26 -16.97 3.79
CA SER A 66 17.03 -16.79 3.02
C SER A 66 16.89 -15.33 2.63
N ARG A 67 16.99 -15.03 1.32
CA ARG A 67 16.50 -13.77 0.75
C ARG A 67 15.05 -13.64 1.18
N ILE A 68 14.67 -12.48 1.70
CA ILE A 68 13.28 -12.16 2.04
C ILE A 68 12.40 -12.57 0.86
N PRO A 69 11.35 -13.38 1.07
CA PRO A 69 10.43 -13.69 -0.03
C PRO A 69 9.94 -12.41 -0.68
N LEU A 70 9.81 -12.46 -1.98
CA LEU A 70 9.22 -11.42 -2.80
C LEU A 70 7.75 -11.25 -2.43
N GLY A 71 7.41 -10.21 -1.73
CA GLY A 71 6.05 -9.95 -1.30
C GLY A 71 5.92 -10.11 0.22
N GLY A 72 5.79 -9.04 0.89
CA GLY A 72 5.25 -9.02 2.23
C GLY A 72 6.30 -8.85 3.32
N GLY A 73 6.31 -7.70 3.90
CA GLY A 73 6.43 -7.61 5.35
C GLY A 73 5.22 -8.33 5.95
N ALA A 74 5.30 -8.76 7.22
CA ALA A 74 4.16 -9.39 7.91
C ALA A 74 2.98 -8.45 8.20
N SER A 75 2.92 -7.27 7.57
CA SER A 75 1.87 -6.27 7.75
C SER A 75 0.97 -6.23 6.52
N THR A 76 -0.31 -6.45 6.72
CA THR A 76 -1.36 -6.43 5.70
C THR A 76 -1.69 -5.00 5.23
N ILE A 77 -2.39 -4.87 4.09
CA ILE A 77 -2.95 -3.59 3.62
C ILE A 77 -3.84 -2.96 4.70
N THR A 78 -4.66 -3.76 5.39
CA THR A 78 -5.53 -3.26 6.46
C THR A 78 -4.73 -2.67 7.62
N GLN A 79 -3.69 -3.36 8.09
CA GLN A 79 -2.80 -2.85 9.13
C GLN A 79 -2.08 -1.56 8.72
N GLN A 80 -1.63 -1.49 7.47
CA GLN A 80 -1.00 -0.29 6.92
C GLN A 80 -1.99 0.87 6.83
N THR A 81 -3.24 0.60 6.43
CA THR A 81 -4.31 1.60 6.38
C THR A 81 -4.63 2.13 7.77
N ALA A 82 -4.85 1.24 8.74
CA ALA A 82 -5.09 1.61 10.15
C ALA A 82 -3.96 2.50 10.69
N LYS A 83 -2.72 2.11 10.46
CA LYS A 83 -1.54 2.88 10.84
C LYS A 83 -1.52 4.27 10.18
N ASN A 84 -1.73 4.34 8.87
CA ASN A 84 -1.58 5.59 8.11
C ASN A 84 -2.69 6.60 8.41
N VAL A 85 -3.91 6.12 8.71
CA VAL A 85 -5.07 6.98 8.97
C VAL A 85 -5.11 7.46 10.42
N PHE A 86 -4.93 6.55 11.38
CA PHE A 86 -5.23 6.82 12.79
C PHE A 86 -3.99 7.04 13.66
N LEU A 87 -2.80 6.65 13.18
CA LEU A 87 -1.59 6.67 13.99
C LEU A 87 -0.53 7.57 13.37
N TRP A 88 0.48 7.87 14.18
CA TRP A 88 1.64 8.67 13.76
C TRP A 88 2.75 7.79 13.18
N GLN A 89 3.66 8.39 12.41
CA GLN A 89 4.90 7.72 12.03
C GLN A 89 5.86 7.74 13.23
N GLY A 90 5.91 6.64 13.96
CA GLY A 90 6.74 6.53 15.17
C GLY A 90 8.23 6.44 14.88
N GLY A 91 9.02 6.88 15.84
CA GLY A 91 10.47 6.64 15.90
C GLY A 91 10.81 5.18 16.22
N LYS A 92 12.10 4.91 16.43
CA LYS A 92 12.61 3.55 16.65
C LYS A 92 11.98 2.85 17.87
N TYR A 93 11.65 3.58 18.92
CA TYR A 93 11.09 3.06 20.17
C TYR A 93 9.55 2.95 20.14
N ASP A 94 8.87 3.77 19.34
CA ASP A 94 7.41 3.85 19.32
C ASP A 94 6.76 2.67 18.56
N LYS A 95 7.54 1.88 17.82
CA LYS A 95 7.01 0.77 17.01
C LYS A 95 6.23 -0.24 17.82
N TYR A 96 6.70 -0.56 19.01
CA TYR A 96 6.05 -1.57 19.87
C TYR A 96 4.80 -1.01 20.54
N ILE A 97 4.87 0.22 21.05
CA ILE A 97 3.72 0.90 21.70
C ILE A 97 2.60 1.10 20.70
N ARG A 98 2.93 1.53 19.47
CA ARG A 98 1.98 1.75 18.39
C ARG A 98 1.30 0.46 17.89
N LYS A 99 1.92 -0.70 18.08
CA LYS A 99 1.37 -1.97 17.59
C LYS A 99 0.04 -2.34 18.26
N ILE A 100 -0.16 -1.95 19.51
CA ILE A 100 -1.43 -2.21 20.22
C ILE A 100 -2.60 -1.43 19.60
N PRO A 101 -2.56 -0.08 19.48
CA PRO A 101 -3.63 0.64 18.80
C PRO A 101 -3.75 0.29 17.31
N GLU A 102 -2.66 -0.10 16.62
CA GLU A 102 -2.73 -0.59 15.25
C GLU A 102 -3.62 -1.84 15.13
N VAL A 103 -3.45 -2.80 16.03
CA VAL A 103 -4.30 -4.01 16.08
C VAL A 103 -5.77 -3.63 16.31
N TYR A 104 -6.05 -2.75 17.27
CA TYR A 104 -7.40 -2.29 17.55
C TYR A 104 -8.06 -1.64 16.32
N PHE A 105 -7.39 -0.68 15.68
CA PHE A 105 -7.93 -0.01 14.50
C PHE A 105 -8.03 -0.95 13.29
N THR A 106 -7.15 -1.94 13.16
CA THR A 106 -7.24 -2.96 12.11
C THR A 106 -8.56 -3.73 12.21
N PHE A 107 -8.92 -4.22 13.39
CA PHE A 107 -10.21 -4.87 13.60
C PHE A 107 -11.39 -3.94 13.34
N LEU A 108 -11.29 -2.69 13.82
CA LEU A 108 -12.37 -1.73 13.68
C LEU A 108 -12.68 -1.41 12.22
N ILE A 109 -11.66 -1.16 11.39
CA ILE A 109 -11.89 -0.83 9.97
C ILE A 109 -12.33 -2.05 9.15
N GLU A 110 -11.88 -3.27 9.47
CA GLU A 110 -12.40 -4.48 8.83
C GLU A 110 -13.90 -4.65 9.10
N TRP A 111 -14.32 -4.40 10.32
CA TRP A 111 -15.72 -4.53 10.72
C TRP A 111 -16.63 -3.45 10.12
N VAL A 112 -16.12 -2.19 10.04
CA VAL A 112 -16.94 -1.03 9.65
C VAL A 112 -16.87 -0.72 8.16
N TRP A 113 -15.68 -0.89 7.50
CA TRP A 113 -15.46 -0.39 6.13
C TRP A 113 -15.58 -1.45 5.05
N GLY A 114 -15.16 -2.68 5.33
CA GLY A 114 -15.00 -3.73 4.33
C GLY A 114 -13.83 -3.51 3.36
N LYS A 115 -13.46 -4.54 2.61
CA LYS A 115 -12.24 -4.61 1.80
C LYS A 115 -12.12 -3.50 0.74
N LYS A 116 -13.20 -3.22 0.02
CA LYS A 116 -13.16 -2.16 -1.01
C LYS A 116 -12.79 -0.80 -0.41
N ARG A 117 -13.47 -0.43 0.68
CA ARG A 117 -13.21 0.86 1.32
C ARG A 117 -11.82 0.93 1.94
N ILE A 118 -11.33 -0.17 2.51
CA ILE A 118 -9.98 -0.25 3.06
C ILE A 118 -8.95 -0.02 1.96
N LEU A 119 -9.07 -0.70 0.82
CA LEU A 119 -8.15 -0.55 -0.31
C LEU A 119 -8.23 0.85 -0.94
N GLU A 120 -9.43 1.39 -1.09
CA GLU A 120 -9.66 2.76 -1.58
C GLU A 120 -8.93 3.78 -0.69
N VAL A 121 -9.14 3.71 0.61
CA VAL A 121 -8.47 4.60 1.56
C VAL A 121 -6.96 4.40 1.55
N TYR A 122 -6.49 3.15 1.53
CA TYR A 122 -5.07 2.82 1.42
C TYR A 122 -4.40 3.53 0.26
N LEU A 123 -4.94 3.37 -0.95
CA LEU A 123 -4.40 3.93 -2.18
C LEU A 123 -4.46 5.47 -2.23
N ASN A 124 -5.29 6.08 -1.42
CA ASN A 124 -5.40 7.53 -1.30
C ASN A 124 -4.48 8.14 -0.22
N VAL A 125 -4.14 7.38 0.84
CA VAL A 125 -3.38 7.94 1.97
C VAL A 125 -1.93 7.49 2.04
N ILE A 126 -1.54 6.46 1.27
CA ILE A 126 -0.16 5.95 1.27
C ILE A 126 0.82 7.01 0.76
N GLU A 127 1.96 7.20 1.44
CA GLU A 127 3.04 8.04 0.93
C GLU A 127 3.70 7.35 -0.27
N THR A 128 3.80 8.05 -1.39
CA THR A 128 4.30 7.55 -2.68
C THR A 128 5.57 8.27 -3.13
N GLY A 129 5.91 9.35 -2.46
CA GLY A 129 7.09 10.17 -2.69
C GLY A 129 7.24 11.22 -1.59
N PRO A 130 8.32 12.00 -1.56
CA PRO A 130 8.48 13.07 -0.57
C PRO A 130 7.32 14.07 -0.63
N GLY A 131 6.47 14.08 0.42
CA GLY A 131 5.29 14.93 0.49
C GLY A 131 4.18 14.60 -0.54
N CYS A 132 4.27 13.46 -1.23
CA CYS A 132 3.30 12.99 -2.21
C CYS A 132 2.50 11.81 -1.62
N PHE A 133 1.17 11.92 -1.63
CA PHE A 133 0.29 10.94 -1.01
C PHE A 133 -0.83 10.53 -1.97
N GLY A 134 -1.03 9.23 -2.08
CA GLY A 134 -2.04 8.60 -2.94
C GLY A 134 -1.55 8.34 -4.35
N MET A 135 -2.30 7.47 -5.04
CA MET A 135 -1.95 7.00 -6.38
C MET A 135 -2.20 8.06 -7.45
N GLU A 136 -3.25 8.90 -7.33
CA GLU A 136 -3.51 9.97 -8.30
C GLU A 136 -2.39 11.02 -8.25
N ALA A 137 -2.05 11.51 -7.06
CA ALA A 137 -0.96 12.46 -6.91
C ALA A 137 0.39 11.89 -7.40
N ALA A 138 0.63 10.59 -7.20
CA ALA A 138 1.82 9.90 -7.72
C ALA A 138 1.83 9.79 -9.25
N ALA A 139 0.69 9.46 -9.86
CA ALA A 139 0.55 9.36 -11.32
C ALA A 139 0.82 10.70 -12.00
N GLN A 140 0.28 11.79 -11.46
CA GLN A 140 0.57 13.14 -11.90
C GLN A 140 2.05 13.51 -11.70
N HIS A 141 2.59 13.22 -10.51
CA HIS A 141 3.96 13.59 -10.16
C HIS A 141 5.02 12.87 -10.99
N TYR A 142 4.87 11.55 -11.20
CA TYR A 142 5.88 10.74 -11.87
C TYR A 142 5.68 10.61 -13.38
N PHE A 143 4.44 10.66 -13.86
CA PHE A 143 4.10 10.35 -15.25
C PHE A 143 3.24 11.39 -15.96
N ASN A 144 2.83 12.46 -15.27
CA ASN A 144 1.98 13.54 -15.80
C ASN A 144 0.69 13.02 -16.46
N LYS A 145 -0.01 12.12 -15.80
CA LYS A 145 -1.27 11.54 -16.25
C LYS A 145 -2.16 11.13 -15.07
N SER A 146 -3.45 10.93 -15.35
CA SER A 146 -4.38 10.38 -14.36
C SER A 146 -4.00 8.94 -14.01
N GLU A 147 -4.24 8.58 -12.76
CA GLU A 147 -4.01 7.25 -12.19
C GLU A 147 -4.74 6.16 -12.98
N LYS A 148 -5.97 6.42 -13.40
CA LYS A 148 -6.78 5.52 -14.23
C LYS A 148 -6.12 5.15 -15.56
N SER A 149 -5.22 6.00 -16.06
CA SER A 149 -4.48 5.83 -17.32
C SER A 149 -3.08 5.21 -17.13
N LEU A 150 -2.73 4.78 -15.92
CA LEU A 150 -1.47 4.10 -15.66
C LEU A 150 -1.43 2.74 -16.35
N THR A 151 -0.30 2.46 -17.01
CA THR A 151 -0.02 1.11 -17.48
C THR A 151 0.28 0.18 -16.29
N PRO A 152 0.15 -1.16 -16.43
CA PRO A 152 0.55 -2.10 -15.39
C PRO A 152 1.96 -1.85 -14.87
N ALA A 153 2.91 -1.55 -15.78
CA ALA A 153 4.29 -1.25 -15.43
C ALA A 153 4.42 0.03 -14.59
N GLN A 154 3.70 1.09 -14.94
CA GLN A 154 3.74 2.35 -14.19
C GLN A 154 3.13 2.21 -12.80
N ALA A 155 2.00 1.51 -12.66
CA ALA A 155 1.41 1.19 -11.36
C ALA A 155 2.39 0.37 -10.49
N ALA A 156 3.00 -0.67 -11.06
CA ALA A 156 4.00 -1.48 -10.38
C ALA A 156 5.25 -0.68 -9.96
N MET A 157 5.69 0.32 -10.76
CA MET A 157 6.81 1.20 -10.42
C MET A 157 6.50 2.07 -9.20
N ILE A 158 5.31 2.67 -9.14
CA ILE A 158 4.89 3.47 -7.97
C ILE A 158 4.85 2.59 -6.73
N VAL A 159 4.17 1.45 -6.81
CA VAL A 159 4.01 0.52 -5.68
C VAL A 159 5.36 -0.04 -5.20
N ALA A 160 6.31 -0.29 -6.10
CA ALA A 160 7.66 -0.72 -5.74
C ALA A 160 8.41 0.28 -4.84
N GLY A 161 7.97 1.54 -4.82
CA GLY A 161 8.49 2.60 -3.97
C GLY A 161 7.95 2.62 -2.54
N PHE A 162 6.80 2.01 -2.26
CA PHE A 162 6.08 2.09 -0.97
C PHE A 162 6.93 1.80 0.28
N PRO A 163 7.88 0.85 0.29
CA PRO A 163 8.69 0.57 1.48
C PRO A 163 9.55 1.73 1.96
N ASN A 164 9.94 2.64 1.06
CA ASN A 164 10.67 3.87 1.40
C ASN A 164 10.48 4.92 0.29
N PRO A 165 9.30 5.56 0.23
CA PRO A 165 8.94 6.43 -0.89
C PRO A 165 9.84 7.66 -1.01
N LYS A 166 10.48 8.08 0.08
CA LYS A 166 11.46 9.19 0.07
C LYS A 166 12.77 8.85 -0.65
N LYS A 167 13.07 7.54 -0.85
CA LYS A 167 14.30 7.06 -1.50
C LYS A 167 14.05 6.26 -2.77
N PHE A 168 12.89 5.62 -2.90
CA PHE A 168 12.58 4.70 -3.99
C PHE A 168 11.58 5.35 -4.95
N THR A 169 12.11 6.15 -5.86
CA THR A 169 11.32 6.92 -6.83
C THR A 169 11.01 6.11 -8.09
N ALA A 170 9.79 6.32 -8.64
CA ALA A 170 9.37 5.71 -9.90
C ALA A 170 9.96 6.45 -11.11
N SER A 171 10.08 7.79 -11.03
CA SER A 171 10.70 8.63 -12.05
C SER A 171 11.41 9.82 -11.38
N PRO A 172 12.74 10.05 -11.59
CA PRO A 172 13.65 9.10 -12.23
C PRO A 172 13.70 7.77 -11.49
N MET A 173 13.79 6.66 -12.25
CA MET A 173 13.68 5.32 -11.67
C MET A 173 14.89 4.96 -10.80
N SER A 174 14.64 4.70 -9.52
CA SER A 174 15.68 4.24 -8.58
C SER A 174 16.07 2.79 -8.83
N LYS A 175 17.31 2.39 -8.48
CA LYS A 175 17.80 1.01 -8.59
C LYS A 175 16.87 0.00 -7.89
N ARG A 176 16.26 0.37 -6.78
CA ARG A 176 15.32 -0.49 -6.06
C ARG A 176 14.04 -0.73 -6.86
N VAL A 177 13.47 0.32 -7.42
CA VAL A 177 12.26 0.23 -8.26
C VAL A 177 12.55 -0.58 -9.51
N SER A 178 13.64 -0.30 -10.23
CA SER A 178 14.07 -1.04 -11.42
C SER A 178 14.15 -2.55 -11.18
N TRP A 179 14.65 -2.95 -10.02
CA TRP A 179 14.74 -4.37 -9.65
C TRP A 179 13.38 -4.96 -9.21
N ARG A 180 12.53 -4.18 -8.52
CA ARG A 180 11.32 -4.70 -7.88
C ARG A 180 10.10 -4.73 -8.79
N TYR A 181 9.87 -3.70 -9.63
CA TYR A 181 8.64 -3.58 -10.41
C TYR A 181 8.39 -4.77 -11.37
N PRO A 182 9.40 -5.41 -12.02
CA PRO A 182 9.12 -6.57 -12.88
C PRO A 182 8.59 -7.77 -12.10
N GLN A 183 8.97 -7.87 -10.83
CA GLN A 183 8.50 -8.93 -9.94
C GLN A 183 7.06 -8.68 -9.52
N ILE A 184 6.70 -7.41 -9.27
CA ILE A 184 5.30 -7.03 -9.00
C ILE A 184 4.44 -7.31 -10.23
N LEU A 185 4.89 -6.97 -11.43
CA LEU A 185 4.18 -7.29 -12.67
C LEU A 185 3.89 -8.78 -12.81
N LYS A 186 4.90 -9.62 -12.54
CA LYS A 186 4.70 -11.08 -12.54
C LYS A 186 3.68 -11.52 -11.49
N GLN A 187 3.71 -10.93 -10.30
CA GLN A 187 2.74 -11.24 -9.25
C GLN A 187 1.33 -10.75 -9.62
N MET A 188 1.18 -9.56 -10.20
CA MET A 188 -0.09 -9.08 -10.75
C MET A 188 -0.69 -10.10 -11.72
N SER A 189 0.10 -10.58 -12.68
CA SER A 189 -0.36 -11.60 -13.64
C SER A 189 -0.75 -12.93 -12.97
N ASN A 190 -0.11 -13.29 -11.85
CA ASN A 190 -0.43 -14.54 -11.14
C ASN A 190 -1.76 -14.46 -10.38
N ILE A 191 -2.10 -13.29 -9.82
CA ILE A 191 -3.30 -13.09 -9.00
C ILE A 191 -4.48 -12.51 -9.77
N ASP A 192 -4.27 -12.11 -11.03
CA ASP A 192 -5.30 -11.49 -11.88
C ASP A 192 -6.50 -12.40 -12.14
N THR A 193 -6.28 -13.71 -12.11
CA THR A 193 -7.28 -14.75 -12.31
C THR A 193 -7.82 -15.35 -11.01
N ASP A 194 -7.36 -14.86 -9.86
CA ASP A 194 -7.85 -15.30 -8.56
C ASP A 194 -9.31 -14.84 -8.38
N GLU A 195 -10.21 -15.76 -8.01
CA GLU A 195 -11.65 -15.52 -7.96
C GLU A 195 -12.04 -14.48 -6.91
N ASP A 196 -11.39 -14.51 -5.75
CA ASP A 196 -11.69 -13.59 -4.65
C ASP A 196 -11.20 -12.19 -4.96
N ILE A 197 -10.01 -12.05 -5.52
CA ILE A 197 -9.45 -10.77 -5.97
C ILE A 197 -10.25 -10.22 -7.14
N TYR A 198 -10.59 -11.05 -8.13
CA TYR A 198 -11.43 -10.65 -9.25
C TYR A 198 -12.80 -10.15 -8.77
N THR A 199 -13.42 -10.88 -7.87
CA THR A 199 -14.72 -10.50 -7.28
C THR A 199 -14.61 -9.18 -6.51
N LEU A 200 -13.56 -9.00 -5.70
CA LEU A 200 -13.32 -7.75 -4.95
C LEU A 200 -13.18 -6.55 -5.89
N LEU A 201 -12.44 -6.70 -6.98
CA LEU A 201 -12.10 -5.57 -7.87
C LEU A 201 -13.21 -5.24 -8.89
N HIS A 202 -14.07 -6.19 -9.27
CA HIS A 202 -15.08 -6.02 -10.33
C HIS A 202 -16.52 -5.97 -9.82
N LYS A 203 -16.88 -6.62 -8.69
CA LYS A 203 -18.24 -6.50 -8.16
C LYS A 203 -18.55 -5.05 -7.79
N LYS A 204 -19.69 -4.57 -8.29
CA LYS A 204 -20.26 -3.26 -7.90
C LYS A 204 -20.75 -3.27 -6.45
#